data_daf8d1f7b09e1926ccb144e88ebf45ca
#
_entry.id   daf8d1f7b09e1926ccb144e88ebf45ca
#
_cell.length_a   1.000
_cell.length_b   1.000
_cell.length_c   1.000
_cell.angle_alpha   90.00
_cell.angle_beta   90.00
_cell.angle_gamma   90.00
#
_symmetry.space_group_name_H-M   'P 1'
#
loop_
_entity.id
_entity.type
_entity.pdbx_description
1 polymer ?
#
loop_
_entity_poly.entity_id
_entity_poly.type
_entity_poly.pdbx_seq_one_letter_code
_entity_poly.pdbx_strand_id
1 'polypeptide(L)'
;MILGLALSTLLTFGKNIYVSSDAKSYGDGTIENPYKKISYAASVALAGDTVLIHGGVYREWVSPANSGKGYLQPVVYMSVPGEDVYLKGSEEIKSWEKEKNGIWKVQIPNTFFADYNPYD
;
A
#
# COMPACT_ATOMS: atom_id res chain seq x y z
N MET A 1 17.34 -15.39 -48.10
CA MET A 1 16.35 -14.52 -47.41
C MET A 1 16.32 -14.94 -45.97
N ILE A 2 17.06 -14.25 -45.14
CA ILE A 2 17.13 -14.55 -43.73
C ILE A 2 15.96 -13.80 -43.08
N LEU A 3 14.91 -14.54 -42.74
CA LEU A 3 13.96 -14.04 -41.78
C LEU A 3 14.67 -13.98 -40.43
N GLY A 4 15.21 -12.82 -40.11
CA GLY A 4 15.56 -12.53 -38.76
C GLY A 4 14.28 -12.59 -37.94
N LEU A 5 13.98 -13.71 -37.30
CA LEU A 5 13.15 -13.72 -36.14
C LEU A 5 13.91 -12.85 -35.14
N ALA A 6 13.58 -11.57 -35.12
CA ALA A 6 13.78 -10.78 -33.94
C ALA A 6 12.89 -11.42 -32.88
N LEU A 7 13.44 -12.42 -32.16
CA LEU A 7 12.96 -12.76 -30.85
C LEU A 7 13.19 -11.50 -30.03
N SER A 8 12.26 -10.55 -30.10
CA SER A 8 12.13 -9.57 -29.05
C SER A 8 11.70 -10.39 -27.84
N THR A 9 12.69 -10.92 -27.12
CA THR A 9 12.50 -11.17 -25.71
C THR A 9 12.10 -9.82 -25.17
N LEU A 10 10.81 -9.59 -25.06
CA LEU A 10 10.29 -8.57 -24.19
C LEU A 10 10.79 -8.95 -22.79
N LEU A 11 12.00 -8.47 -22.48
CA LEU A 11 12.43 -8.30 -21.11
C LEU A 11 11.44 -7.27 -20.55
N THR A 12 10.32 -7.75 -20.05
CA THR A 12 9.45 -6.94 -19.21
C THR A 12 10.21 -6.70 -17.93
N PHE A 13 11.03 -5.63 -17.95
CA PHE A 13 11.54 -5.07 -16.71
C PHE A 13 10.32 -4.67 -15.91
N GLY A 14 10.24 -5.12 -14.66
CA GLY A 14 9.22 -4.67 -13.74
C GLY A 14 9.24 -3.16 -13.65
N LYS A 15 8.07 -2.56 -13.47
CA LYS A 15 7.93 -1.11 -13.31
C LYS A 15 8.04 -0.73 -11.85
N ASN A 16 8.34 0.55 -11.62
CA ASN A 16 8.20 1.17 -10.31
C ASN A 16 6.77 1.69 -10.15
N ILE A 17 6.17 1.40 -9.00
CA ILE A 17 4.85 1.88 -8.59
C ILE A 17 5.05 2.74 -7.35
N TYR A 18 4.64 3.99 -7.42
CA TYR A 18 4.86 4.94 -6.32
C TYR A 18 3.61 5.08 -5.44
N VAL A 19 3.86 5.18 -4.14
CA VAL A 19 2.83 5.39 -3.10
C VAL A 19 3.24 6.55 -2.21
N SER A 20 2.29 7.46 -1.91
CA SER A 20 2.49 8.57 -0.97
C SER A 20 1.22 8.84 -0.19
N SER A 21 1.31 8.85 1.15
CA SER A 21 0.19 9.24 2.03
C SER A 21 -0.29 10.66 1.80
N ASP A 22 0.60 11.54 1.30
CA ASP A 22 0.32 12.94 1.01
C ASP A 22 -0.28 13.17 -0.40
N ALA A 23 -0.47 12.11 -1.18
CA ALA A 23 -1.11 12.20 -2.49
C ALA A 23 -2.49 12.87 -2.39
N LYS A 24 -2.73 13.86 -3.25
CA LYS A 24 -3.99 14.65 -3.25
C LYS A 24 -5.18 13.87 -3.81
N SER A 25 -4.92 12.87 -4.63
CA SER A 25 -5.92 12.00 -5.26
C SER A 25 -5.53 10.53 -5.10
N TYR A 26 -6.37 9.63 -5.63
CA TYR A 26 -6.06 8.19 -5.59
C TYR A 26 -4.86 7.79 -6.45
N GLY A 27 -4.45 8.66 -7.39
CA GLY A 27 -3.29 8.46 -8.24
C GLY A 27 -3.41 7.33 -9.25
N ASP A 28 -2.34 7.14 -10.02
CA ASP A 28 -2.17 6.04 -10.98
C ASP A 28 -0.88 5.23 -10.74
N GLY A 29 -0.15 5.58 -9.68
CA GLY A 29 1.09 4.90 -9.29
C GLY A 29 2.34 5.40 -10.00
N THR A 30 2.25 6.46 -10.79
CA THR A 30 3.43 7.13 -11.34
C THR A 30 4.10 8.02 -10.29
N ILE A 31 5.34 8.48 -10.57
CA ILE A 31 6.05 9.37 -9.65
C ILE A 31 5.34 10.72 -9.51
N GLU A 32 4.71 11.21 -10.58
CA GLU A 32 3.97 12.48 -10.61
C GLU A 32 2.60 12.36 -9.96
N ASN A 33 2.02 11.16 -9.94
CA ASN A 33 0.68 10.91 -9.44
C ASN A 33 0.62 9.57 -8.66
N PRO A 34 1.31 9.50 -7.51
CA PRO A 34 1.44 8.26 -6.74
C PRO A 34 0.08 7.81 -6.17
N TYR A 35 -0.05 6.53 -5.93
CA TYR A 35 -1.19 6.00 -5.18
C TYR A 35 -1.18 6.55 -3.74
N LYS A 36 -2.37 6.79 -3.20
CA LYS A 36 -2.51 7.26 -1.82
C LYS A 36 -2.36 6.13 -0.78
N LYS A 37 -2.64 4.90 -1.18
CA LYS A 37 -2.62 3.72 -0.31
C LYS A 37 -1.73 2.62 -0.87
N ILE A 38 -1.02 1.94 0.02
CA ILE A 38 -0.22 0.76 -0.34
C ILE A 38 -1.12 -0.36 -0.88
N SER A 39 -2.34 -0.52 -0.35
CA SER A 39 -3.29 -1.53 -0.79
C SER A 39 -3.68 -1.39 -2.28
N TYR A 40 -3.74 -0.18 -2.82
CA TYR A 40 -3.96 0.01 -4.26
C TYR A 40 -2.77 -0.47 -5.10
N ALA A 41 -1.55 -0.10 -4.69
CA ALA A 41 -0.35 -0.61 -5.35
C ALA A 41 -0.27 -2.15 -5.28
N ALA A 42 -0.61 -2.71 -4.12
CA ALA A 42 -0.63 -4.16 -3.91
C ALA A 42 -1.65 -4.90 -4.77
N SER A 43 -2.75 -4.25 -5.15
CA SER A 43 -3.77 -4.84 -6.05
C SER A 43 -3.33 -4.91 -7.51
N VAL A 44 -2.41 -4.05 -7.94
CA VAL A 44 -1.99 -3.92 -9.36
C VAL A 44 -0.56 -4.36 -9.62
N ALA A 45 0.29 -4.46 -8.60
CA ALA A 45 1.68 -4.88 -8.76
C ALA A 45 1.77 -6.30 -9.31
N LEU A 46 2.65 -6.52 -10.27
CA LEU A 46 2.89 -7.79 -10.94
C LEU A 46 4.31 -8.29 -10.67
N ALA A 47 4.58 -9.55 -11.03
CA ALA A 47 5.90 -10.13 -10.89
C ALA A 47 7.00 -9.27 -11.57
N GLY A 48 8.03 -8.91 -10.82
CA GLY A 48 9.11 -8.05 -11.24
C GLY A 48 8.92 -6.56 -10.88
N ASP A 49 7.72 -6.15 -10.46
CA ASP A 49 7.45 -4.76 -10.08
C ASP A 49 8.03 -4.43 -8.69
N THR A 50 8.37 -3.16 -8.53
CA THR A 50 8.79 -2.59 -7.24
C THR A 50 7.83 -1.50 -6.81
N VAL A 51 7.22 -1.68 -5.64
CA VAL A 51 6.38 -0.67 -4.98
C VAL A 51 7.27 0.19 -4.10
N LEU A 52 7.44 1.45 -4.48
CA LEU A 52 8.23 2.46 -3.78
C LEU A 52 7.29 3.32 -2.92
N ILE A 53 7.45 3.22 -1.61
CA ILE A 53 6.56 3.84 -0.63
C ILE A 53 7.27 5.04 -0.02
N HIS A 54 6.69 6.24 -0.20
CA HIS A 54 7.17 7.45 0.44
C HIS A 54 6.93 7.43 1.95
N GLY A 55 7.76 8.15 2.68
CA GLY A 55 7.68 8.28 4.13
C GLY A 55 6.30 8.70 4.62
N GLY A 56 5.88 8.15 5.74
CA GLY A 56 4.59 8.45 6.33
C GLY A 56 4.00 7.30 7.13
N VAL A 57 2.81 7.54 7.66
CA VAL A 57 2.06 6.56 8.44
C VAL A 57 0.86 6.06 7.61
N TYR A 58 0.87 4.78 7.31
CA TYR A 58 -0.19 4.10 6.57
C TYR A 58 -0.98 3.21 7.52
N ARG A 59 -2.25 3.55 7.74
CA ARG A 59 -3.18 2.75 8.55
C ARG A 59 -4.07 1.97 7.62
N GLU A 60 -3.64 0.76 7.29
CA GLU A 60 -4.35 -0.07 6.33
C GLU A 60 -3.92 -1.54 6.43
N TRP A 61 -4.77 -2.40 5.93
CA TRP A 61 -4.44 -3.78 5.67
C TRP A 61 -3.98 -3.92 4.22
N VAL A 62 -2.78 -4.44 4.03
CA VAL A 62 -2.21 -4.68 2.70
C VAL A 62 -2.26 -6.16 2.40
N SER A 63 -3.02 -6.51 1.36
CA SER A 63 -3.10 -7.88 0.84
C SER A 63 -2.66 -7.87 -0.63
N PRO A 64 -1.43 -8.32 -0.94
CA PRO A 64 -0.95 -8.41 -2.31
C PRO A 64 -1.83 -9.35 -3.14
N ALA A 65 -2.34 -8.86 -4.28
CA ALA A 65 -3.18 -9.66 -5.17
C ALA A 65 -2.35 -10.64 -6.03
N ASN A 66 -1.09 -10.30 -6.29
CA ASN A 66 -0.21 -11.09 -7.14
C ASN A 66 1.09 -11.43 -6.43
N SER A 67 1.65 -12.59 -6.75
CA SER A 67 2.96 -13.02 -6.29
C SER A 67 4.02 -12.85 -7.38
N GLY A 68 5.30 -12.91 -6.98
CA GLY A 68 6.41 -12.98 -7.92
C GLY A 68 6.45 -14.31 -8.71
N LYS A 69 7.28 -14.35 -9.73
CA LYS A 69 7.59 -15.55 -10.49
C LYS A 69 9.00 -16.04 -10.14
N GLY A 70 9.11 -16.77 -9.04
CA GLY A 70 10.38 -17.28 -8.56
C GLY A 70 11.37 -16.18 -8.12
N TYR A 71 12.64 -16.55 -7.97
CA TYR A 71 13.70 -15.67 -7.46
C TYR A 71 14.02 -14.47 -8.34
N LEU A 72 13.83 -14.61 -9.67
CA LEU A 72 14.25 -13.60 -10.64
C LEU A 72 13.22 -12.49 -10.86
N GLN A 73 11.98 -12.70 -10.44
CA GLN A 73 10.89 -11.76 -10.65
C GLN A 73 10.01 -11.66 -9.38
N PRO A 74 10.56 -11.23 -8.23
CA PRO A 74 9.76 -10.96 -7.04
C PRO A 74 8.89 -9.73 -7.26
N VAL A 75 7.81 -9.59 -6.48
CA VAL A 75 7.18 -8.30 -6.24
C VAL A 75 7.86 -7.71 -5.02
N VAL A 76 8.45 -6.54 -5.15
CA VAL A 76 9.21 -5.88 -4.06
C VAL A 76 8.41 -4.72 -3.50
N TYR A 77 8.29 -4.67 -2.17
CA TYR A 77 7.75 -3.53 -1.43
C TYR A 77 8.86 -2.93 -0.59
N MET A 78 9.16 -1.65 -0.79
CA MET A 78 10.22 -0.99 -0.05
C MET A 78 9.93 0.50 0.15
N SER A 79 10.50 1.07 1.19
CA SER A 79 10.50 2.52 1.36
C SER A 79 11.39 3.19 0.31
N VAL A 80 11.04 4.41 -0.07
CA VAL A 80 11.98 5.26 -0.80
C VAL A 80 13.23 5.42 0.05
N PRO A 81 14.44 5.26 -0.51
CA PRO A 81 15.68 5.34 0.25
C PRO A 81 15.79 6.62 1.11
N GLY A 82 16.06 6.46 2.39
CA GLY A 82 16.17 7.55 3.36
C GLY A 82 14.84 8.05 3.94
N GLU A 83 13.72 7.44 3.59
CA GLU A 83 12.40 7.79 4.11
C GLU A 83 11.87 6.72 5.07
N ASP A 84 11.25 7.15 6.17
CA ASP A 84 10.67 6.26 7.17
C ASP A 84 9.20 5.97 6.87
N VAL A 85 8.87 4.70 6.70
CA VAL A 85 7.52 4.20 6.43
C VAL A 85 7.01 3.40 7.63
N TYR A 86 5.86 3.78 8.14
CA TYR A 86 5.18 3.08 9.24
C TYR A 86 3.86 2.50 8.74
N LEU A 87 3.78 1.18 8.60
CA LEU A 87 2.53 0.47 8.34
C LEU A 87 1.91 0.04 9.67
N LYS A 88 0.72 0.52 9.97
CA LYS A 88 0.03 0.25 11.24
C LYS A 88 -1.31 -0.43 10.98
N GLY A 89 -1.52 -1.59 11.60
CA GLY A 89 -2.81 -2.28 11.62
C GLY A 89 -3.77 -1.78 12.69
N SER A 90 -3.43 -0.68 13.38
CA SER A 90 -4.25 -0.08 14.43
C SER A 90 -4.97 1.15 13.92
N GLU A 91 -6.19 1.37 14.42
CA GLU A 91 -6.94 2.59 14.19
C GLU A 91 -6.73 3.61 15.32
N GLU A 92 -6.86 4.88 14.99
CA GLU A 92 -6.71 5.97 15.94
C GLU A 92 -8.08 6.39 16.45
N ILE A 93 -8.31 6.22 17.75
CA ILE A 93 -9.55 6.66 18.40
C ILE A 93 -9.40 8.11 18.83
N LYS A 94 -10.18 9.00 18.20
CA LYS A 94 -10.06 10.47 18.40
C LYS A 94 -11.18 11.09 19.23
N SER A 95 -12.34 10.45 19.31
CA SER A 95 -13.56 11.04 19.90
C SER A 95 -13.69 10.72 21.39
N TRP A 96 -12.66 11.04 22.16
CA TRP A 96 -12.69 10.84 23.61
C TRP A 96 -13.49 11.95 24.29
N GLU A 97 -14.44 11.57 25.15
CA GLU A 97 -15.23 12.47 25.99
C GLU A 97 -14.81 12.32 27.45
N LYS A 98 -14.60 13.46 28.13
CA LYS A 98 -14.27 13.48 29.54
C LYS A 98 -15.56 13.57 30.36
N GLU A 99 -15.79 12.60 31.25
CA GLU A 99 -16.88 12.62 32.20
C GLU A 99 -16.53 13.40 33.48
N LYS A 100 -17.57 13.74 34.26
CA LYS A 100 -17.43 14.55 35.49
C LYS A 100 -16.49 13.96 36.53
N ASN A 101 -16.25 12.67 36.51
CA ASN A 101 -15.40 11.94 37.47
C ASN A 101 -13.94 11.80 37.01
N GLY A 102 -13.53 12.54 35.97
CA GLY A 102 -12.19 12.44 35.41
C GLY A 102 -11.95 11.21 34.54
N ILE A 103 -12.98 10.41 34.28
CA ILE A 103 -12.93 9.25 33.38
C ILE A 103 -13.06 9.71 31.94
N TRP A 104 -12.26 9.16 31.06
CA TRP A 104 -12.38 9.35 29.62
C TRP A 104 -13.13 8.18 29.03
N LYS A 105 -14.14 8.43 28.21
CA LYS A 105 -14.90 7.42 27.49
C LYS A 105 -14.89 7.71 26.00
N VAL A 106 -15.08 6.67 25.23
CA VAL A 106 -15.32 6.73 23.79
C VAL A 106 -16.36 5.67 23.44
N GLN A 107 -17.28 6.02 22.56
CA GLN A 107 -18.21 5.07 21.98
C GLN A 107 -17.67 4.64 20.62
N ILE A 108 -17.36 3.37 20.49
CA ILE A 108 -16.87 2.78 19.25
C ILE A 108 -18.05 2.06 18.58
N PRO A 109 -18.56 2.57 17.43
CA PRO A 109 -19.63 1.89 16.71
C PRO A 109 -19.11 0.58 16.08
N ASN A 110 -19.97 -0.43 15.93
CA ASN A 110 -19.58 -1.70 15.31
C ASN A 110 -19.01 -1.54 13.90
N THR A 111 -19.41 -0.50 13.17
CA THR A 111 -18.89 -0.17 11.84
C THR A 111 -17.47 0.41 11.84
N PHE A 112 -16.89 0.69 13.01
CA PHE A 112 -15.54 1.27 13.12
C PHE A 112 -14.46 0.35 12.52
N PHE A 113 -14.62 -0.96 12.65
CA PHE A 113 -13.72 -1.98 12.12
C PHE A 113 -14.17 -2.54 10.77
N ALA A 114 -15.03 -1.83 10.04
CA ALA A 114 -15.65 -2.28 8.79
C ALA A 114 -16.38 -3.62 8.96
N ASP A 115 -16.02 -4.63 8.17
CA ASP A 115 -16.68 -5.95 8.19
C ASP A 115 -16.15 -6.89 9.29
N TYR A 116 -15.17 -6.45 10.06
CA TYR A 116 -14.57 -7.24 11.12
C TYR A 116 -14.68 -6.51 12.47
N ASN A 117 -15.47 -7.06 13.37
CA ASN A 117 -15.50 -6.61 14.76
C ASN A 117 -14.83 -7.68 15.65
N PRO A 118 -13.67 -7.40 16.26
CA PRO A 118 -12.97 -8.38 17.09
C PRO A 118 -13.68 -8.66 18.42
N TYR A 119 -14.78 -7.96 18.72
CA TYR A 119 -15.54 -8.06 19.97
C TYR A 119 -16.95 -8.66 19.80
N ASP A 120 -17.29 -9.11 18.60
CA ASP A 120 -18.53 -9.87 18.34
C ASP A 120 -18.34 -11.36 18.55
#